data_ea07b5d84b3ed3c8ef193601ee31b05f
#
_entry.id   ea07b5d84b3ed3c8ef193601ee31b05f
#
_cell.length_a   1.000
_cell.length_b   1.000
_cell.length_c   1.000
_cell.angle_alpha   90.00
_cell.angle_beta   90.00
_cell.angle_gamma   90.00
#
_symmetry.space_group_name_H-M   'P 1'
#
loop_
_entity.id
_entity.type
_entity.pdbx_description
1 polymer ?
#
loop_
_entity_poly.entity_id
_entity_poly.type
_entity_poly.pdbx_seq_one_letter_code
_entity_poly.pdbx_strand_id
1 'polypeptide(L)' 'MKTVYEIQQFLKQYGTIIYIGDRVADLELMEAELKELYQSQLIETKDFQTAILILRHEIQILRDKQS' A
#
# COMPACT_ATOMS: atom_id res chain seq x y z
N MET A 1 -4.02 -4.44 -10.21
CA MET A 1 -4.50 -4.34 -8.82
C MET A 1 -5.63 -3.34 -8.73
N LYS A 2 -6.64 -3.64 -7.94
CA LYS A 2 -7.82 -2.77 -7.79
C LYS A 2 -8.18 -2.47 -6.34
N THR A 3 -7.73 -3.29 -5.40
CA THR A 3 -8.12 -3.18 -3.99
C THR A 3 -6.92 -3.22 -3.07
N VAL A 4 -7.12 -2.72 -1.84
CA VAL A 4 -6.11 -2.80 -0.79
C VAL A 4 -5.77 -4.26 -0.48
N TYR A 5 -6.77 -5.14 -0.50
CA TYR A 5 -6.53 -6.57 -0.28
C TYR A 5 -5.53 -7.14 -1.29
N GLU A 6 -5.69 -6.79 -2.56
CA GLU A 6 -4.76 -7.25 -3.59
C GLU A 6 -3.35 -6.73 -3.35
N ILE A 7 -3.22 -5.49 -2.86
CA ILE A 7 -1.93 -4.92 -2.51
C ILE A 7 -1.30 -5.68 -1.35
N GLN A 8 -2.10 -6.05 -0.33
CA GLN A 8 -1.62 -6.87 0.78
C GLN A 8 -1.07 -8.21 0.28
N GLN A 9 -1.79 -8.87 -0.63
CA GLN A 9 -1.35 -10.13 -1.20
C GLN A 9 -0.09 -9.96 -2.05
N PHE A 10 0.00 -8.86 -2.78
CA PHE A 10 1.19 -8.53 -3.56
C PHE A 10 2.41 -8.36 -2.67
N LEU A 11 2.30 -7.59 -1.59
CA LEU A 11 3.40 -7.37 -0.64
C LEU A 11 3.80 -8.66 0.07
N LYS A 12 2.85 -9.53 0.34
CA LYS A 12 3.11 -10.81 0.98
C LYS A 12 4.06 -11.67 0.15
N GLN A 13 4.00 -11.57 -1.17
CA GLN A 13 4.90 -12.30 -2.06
C GLN A 13 6.36 -11.89 -1.86
N TYR A 14 6.60 -10.69 -1.34
CA TYR A 14 7.93 -10.16 -1.05
C TYR A 14 8.29 -10.31 0.43
N GLY A 15 7.50 -11.09 1.18
CA GLY A 15 7.77 -11.36 2.58
C GLY A 15 7.25 -10.29 3.54
N THR A 16 6.45 -9.35 3.07
CA THR A 16 5.95 -8.25 3.90
C THR A 16 4.52 -8.48 4.31
N ILE A 17 4.28 -8.54 5.62
CA ILE A 17 2.94 -8.60 6.21
C ILE A 17 2.82 -7.42 7.16
N ILE A 18 1.83 -6.55 6.90
CA ILE A 18 1.62 -5.35 7.69
C ILE A 18 0.29 -5.44 8.40
N TYR A 19 0.33 -5.42 9.74
CA TYR A 19 -0.87 -5.37 10.55
C TYR A 19 -0.53 -4.82 11.93
N ILE A 20 -0.86 -3.55 12.19
CA ILE A 20 -0.68 -2.92 13.49
C ILE A 20 -2.01 -2.61 14.18
N GLY A 21 -3.12 -2.83 13.53
CA GLY A 21 -4.43 -2.56 14.11
C GLY A 21 -4.95 -1.15 13.90
N ASP A 22 -4.19 -0.29 13.27
CA ASP A 22 -4.61 1.04 12.85
C ASP A 22 -4.64 1.07 11.33
N ARG A 23 -5.82 1.27 10.75
CA ARG A 23 -6.00 1.16 9.31
C ARG A 23 -5.16 2.15 8.52
N VAL A 24 -5.16 3.42 8.93
CA VAL A 24 -4.37 4.46 8.23
C VAL A 24 -2.89 4.16 8.34
N ALA A 25 -2.42 3.79 9.53
CA ALA A 25 -1.01 3.45 9.72
C ALA A 25 -0.60 2.23 8.89
N ASP A 26 -1.46 1.23 8.81
CA ASP A 26 -1.20 0.05 7.97
C ASP A 26 -1.05 0.44 6.50
N LEU A 27 -1.94 1.29 6.00
CA LEU A 27 -1.88 1.76 4.62
C LEU A 27 -0.64 2.60 4.34
N GLU A 28 -0.24 3.44 5.28
CA GLU A 28 0.97 4.25 5.15
C GLU A 28 2.24 3.39 5.14
N LEU A 29 2.26 2.33 5.94
CA LEU A 29 3.37 1.39 5.94
C LEU A 29 3.43 0.59 4.64
N MET A 30 2.28 0.22 4.09
CA MET A 30 2.23 -0.43 2.78
C MET A 30 2.81 0.48 1.70
N GLU A 31 2.49 1.77 1.74
CA GLU A 31 3.04 2.75 0.81
C GLU A 31 4.57 2.83 0.93
N ALA A 32 5.08 2.89 2.15
CA ALA A 32 6.52 2.94 2.38
C ALA A 32 7.22 1.69 1.84
N GLU A 33 6.63 0.52 2.07
CA GLU A 33 7.18 -0.74 1.57
C GLU A 33 7.19 -0.79 0.05
N LEU A 34 6.11 -0.33 -0.58
CA LEU A 34 6.05 -0.26 -2.05
C LEU A 34 7.15 0.64 -2.60
N LYS A 35 7.43 1.76 -1.94
CA LYS A 35 8.50 2.67 -2.36
C LYS A 35 9.86 1.98 -2.28
N GLU A 36 10.12 1.22 -1.22
CA GLU A 36 11.36 0.47 -1.10
C GLU A 36 11.50 -0.56 -2.20
N LEU A 37 10.45 -1.32 -2.46
CA LEU A 37 10.47 -2.33 -3.51
C LEU A 37 10.70 -1.69 -4.89
N TYR A 38 10.08 -0.56 -5.13
CA TYR A 38 10.27 0.16 -6.39
C TYR A 38 11.69 0.70 -6.54
N GLN A 39 12.24 1.30 -5.48
CA GLN A 39 13.61 1.82 -5.49
C GLN A 39 14.63 0.71 -5.69
N SER A 40 14.33 -0.49 -5.19
CA SER A 40 15.18 -1.66 -5.38
C SER A 40 14.95 -2.35 -6.73
N GLN A 41 14.09 -1.80 -7.57
CA GLN A 41 13.78 -2.32 -8.90
C GLN A 41 13.16 -3.73 -8.87
N LEU A 42 12.48 -4.06 -7.77
CA LEU A 42 11.83 -5.36 -7.62
C LEU A 42 10.42 -5.40 -8.20
N ILE A 43 9.78 -4.25 -8.39
CA ILE A 43 8.45 -4.14 -8.96
C ILE A 43 8.44 -3.16 -10.13
N GLU A 44 7.50 -3.35 -11.03
CA GLU A 44 7.38 -2.50 -12.21
C GLU A 44 6.76 -1.14 -11.85
N THR A 45 7.09 -0.11 -12.62
CA THR A 45 6.56 1.24 -12.44
C THR A 45 5.03 1.24 -12.48
N LYS A 46 4.44 0.48 -13.40
CA LYS A 46 2.99 0.42 -13.54
C LYS A 46 2.33 -0.11 -12.27
N ASP A 47 2.85 -1.21 -11.70
CA ASP A 47 2.32 -1.80 -10.48
C ASP A 47 2.49 -0.85 -9.30
N PHE A 48 3.65 -0.21 -9.20
CA PHE A 48 3.92 0.77 -8.16
C PHE A 48 2.94 1.94 -8.22
N GLN A 49 2.77 2.53 -9.39
CA GLN A 49 1.87 3.68 -9.56
C GLN A 49 0.42 3.33 -9.22
N THR A 50 -0.05 2.19 -9.71
CA THR A 50 -1.41 1.74 -9.43
C THR A 50 -1.64 1.51 -7.95
N ALA A 51 -0.71 0.82 -7.29
CA ALA A 51 -0.83 0.51 -5.87
C ALA A 51 -0.81 1.78 -5.01
N ILE A 52 0.09 2.73 -5.31
CA ILE A 52 0.17 3.99 -4.57
C ILE A 52 -1.13 4.78 -4.68
N LEU A 53 -1.72 4.85 -5.87
CA LEU A 53 -2.99 5.56 -6.06
C LEU A 53 -4.13 4.93 -5.24
N ILE A 54 -4.19 3.61 -5.22
CA ILE A 54 -5.21 2.89 -4.44
C ILE A 54 -5.04 3.19 -2.95
N LEU A 55 -3.81 3.11 -2.44
CA LEU A 55 -3.54 3.34 -1.02
C LEU A 55 -3.85 4.79 -0.62
N ARG A 56 -3.43 5.75 -1.41
CA ARG A 56 -3.67 7.16 -1.11
C ARG A 56 -5.15 7.50 -1.13
N HIS A 57 -5.89 6.94 -2.08
CA HIS A 57 -7.33 7.14 -2.15
C HIS A 57 -8.01 6.61 -0.88
N GLU A 58 -7.66 5.41 -0.45
CA GLU A 58 -8.22 4.82 0.76
C GLU A 58 -7.85 5.62 2.01
N ILE A 59 -6.59 6.07 2.13
CA ILE A 59 -6.14 6.90 3.23
C ILE A 59 -6.97 8.19 3.30
N GLN A 60 -7.20 8.82 2.15
CA GLN A 60 -7.97 10.06 2.10
C GLN A 60 -9.41 9.86 2.58
N ILE A 61 -10.05 8.78 2.14
CA ILE A 61 -11.40 8.43 2.59
C ILE A 61 -11.45 8.28 4.11
N LEU A 62 -10.49 7.56 4.68
CA LEU A 62 -10.45 7.32 6.11
C LEU A 62 -10.19 8.60 6.92
N ARG A 63 -9.31 9.47 6.42
CA ARG A 63 -9.02 10.74 7.06
C ARG A 63 -10.23 11.68 7.04
N ASP A 64 -10.94 11.71 5.93
CA ASP A 64 -12.16 12.52 5.81
C ASP A 64 -13.23 12.08 6.80
N LYS A 65 -13.31 10.78 7.07
CA LYS A 65 -14.26 10.26 8.05
C LYS A 65 -13.88 10.59 9.49
N GLN A 66 -12.60 10.86 9.74
CA GLN A 66 -12.09 11.15 11.09
C GLN A 66 -12.15 12.64 11.44
N SER A 67 -12.35 13.49 10.46
CA SER A 67 -12.36 14.95 10.67
C SER A 67 -13.74 15.51 10.99
#